data_36735b19736864c89a40777bd8cd49c5
#
_entry.id   36735b19736864c89a40777bd8cd49c5
#
_cell.length_a   1.000
_cell.length_b   1.000
_cell.length_c   1.000
_cell.angle_alpha   90.00
_cell.angle_beta   90.00
_cell.angle_gamma   90.00
#
_symmetry.space_group_name_H-M   'P 1'
#
loop_
_entity.id
_entity.type
_entity.pdbx_description
1 polymer ?
#
loop_
_entity_poly.entity_id
_entity_poly.type
_entity_poly.pdbx_seq_one_letter_code
_entity_poly.pdbx_strand_id
1 'polypeptide(L)'
;GYKHTELASRVFDHVSMKFKKGFRMMALGWTDGCSFIPINFSLLASSKEENILGEVKKYDRRSLAGKRRIMAQSKGTKVMIQLIDEAMKAGHRAKYVLFDSWFSNPRQVVELKNKGLDTIAMVKVSSRINYEYNGKRQNIKQIYNSCKKRRGRSRYLLSVSVKVGQDQKDGRSVDARIVCVRNRANRKDWLALICTDMSLSEEEIIRIYGKRWDIEVFFKTCKSFLNLGSEY
;
A
#
# COMPACT_ATOMS: atom_id res chain seq x y z
N GLY A 1 -2.00 24.18 20.58
CA GLY A 1 -3.17 23.36 20.32
C GLY A 1 -3.50 23.26 18.83
N TYR A 2 -4.41 22.39 18.45
CA TYR A 2 -4.75 22.07 17.04
C TYR A 2 -5.21 23.26 16.21
N LYS A 3 -5.74 24.31 16.81
CA LYS A 3 -6.19 25.54 16.12
C LYS A 3 -5.05 26.25 15.40
N HIS A 4 -3.82 26.14 15.90
CA HIS A 4 -2.63 26.78 15.33
C HIS A 4 -1.82 25.85 14.41
N THR A 5 -2.23 24.59 14.28
CA THR A 5 -1.55 23.63 13.40
C THR A 5 -2.31 23.55 12.08
N GLU A 6 -1.70 24.11 11.05
CA GLU A 6 -2.31 24.16 9.69
C GLU A 6 -2.68 22.77 9.19
N LEU A 7 -3.89 22.65 8.62
CA LEU A 7 -4.46 21.40 8.10
C LEU A 7 -4.66 20.27 9.13
N ALA A 8 -4.41 20.50 10.43
CA ALA A 8 -4.78 19.50 11.44
C ALA A 8 -6.26 19.16 11.27
N SER A 9 -6.58 17.87 11.26
CA SER A 9 -7.92 17.40 10.91
C SER A 9 -8.38 16.25 11.79
N ARG A 10 -9.67 15.97 11.77
CA ARG A 10 -10.22 14.74 12.37
C ARG A 10 -9.87 13.57 11.45
N VAL A 11 -9.00 12.67 11.92
CA VAL A 11 -8.55 11.47 11.21
C VAL A 11 -9.02 10.23 11.94
N PHE A 12 -9.48 9.23 11.20
CA PHE A 12 -9.93 7.98 11.79
C PHE A 12 -8.73 7.11 12.16
N ASP A 13 -8.65 6.71 13.42
CA ASP A 13 -7.65 5.77 13.93
C ASP A 13 -8.23 4.36 13.95
N HIS A 14 -7.74 3.50 13.06
CA HIS A 14 -8.18 2.12 12.92
C HIS A 14 -7.83 1.22 14.12
N VAL A 15 -6.87 1.63 14.95
CA VAL A 15 -6.49 0.87 16.16
C VAL A 15 -7.49 1.09 17.28
N SER A 16 -7.79 2.34 17.58
CA SER A 16 -8.76 2.70 18.62
C SER A 16 -10.20 2.77 18.12
N MET A 17 -10.44 2.60 16.80
CA MET A 17 -11.74 2.72 16.12
C MET A 17 -12.45 4.06 16.42
N LYS A 18 -11.67 5.13 16.60
CA LYS A 18 -12.17 6.47 16.96
C LYS A 18 -11.53 7.54 16.07
N PHE A 19 -12.22 8.69 15.98
CA PHE A 19 -11.61 9.87 15.37
C PHE A 19 -10.65 10.52 16.36
N LYS A 20 -9.43 10.78 15.88
CA LYS A 20 -8.40 11.56 16.59
C LYS A 20 -8.13 12.86 15.85
N LYS A 21 -7.58 13.84 16.56
CA LYS A 21 -7.18 15.13 15.99
C LYS A 21 -5.71 15.04 15.57
N GLY A 22 -5.38 15.48 14.36
CA GLY A 22 -4.01 15.47 13.86
C GLY A 22 -3.91 15.04 12.39
N PHE A 23 -2.94 14.19 12.08
CA PHE A 23 -2.63 13.72 10.73
C PHE A 23 -2.47 12.19 10.71
N ARG A 24 -2.64 11.61 9.53
CA ARG A 24 -2.16 10.24 9.27
C ARG A 24 -0.81 10.30 8.59
N MET A 25 0.20 9.73 9.19
CA MET A 25 1.53 9.63 8.56
C MET A 25 1.55 8.48 7.57
N MET A 26 1.91 8.78 6.33
CA MET A 26 2.30 7.80 5.32
C MET A 26 3.81 7.89 5.15
N ALA A 27 4.50 6.77 5.29
CA ALA A 27 5.96 6.70 5.11
C ALA A 27 6.31 5.76 3.96
N LEU A 28 7.37 6.10 3.25
CA LEU A 28 8.06 5.24 2.29
C LEU A 28 9.41 4.88 2.89
N GLY A 29 9.67 3.59 3.05
CA GLY A 29 10.95 3.06 3.47
C GLY A 29 11.63 2.29 2.34
N TRP A 30 12.94 2.18 2.42
CA TRP A 30 13.77 1.35 1.56
C TRP A 30 14.44 0.26 2.39
N THR A 31 14.57 -0.93 1.83
CA THR A 31 15.26 -2.04 2.47
C THR A 31 16.06 -2.84 1.44
N ASP A 32 17.26 -3.26 1.82
CA ASP A 32 18.07 -4.24 1.10
C ASP A 32 17.77 -5.68 1.53
N GLY A 33 16.83 -5.83 2.46
CA GLY A 33 16.45 -7.11 3.07
C GLY A 33 17.12 -7.38 4.43
N CYS A 34 18.09 -6.57 4.85
CA CYS A 34 18.76 -6.60 6.15
C CYS A 34 18.53 -5.32 6.93
N SER A 35 18.66 -4.18 6.26
CA SER A 35 18.49 -2.84 6.83
C SER A 35 17.17 -2.22 6.35
N PHE A 36 16.57 -1.36 7.16
CA PHE A 36 15.41 -0.55 6.80
C PHE A 36 15.71 0.93 7.01
N ILE A 37 15.49 1.75 6.00
CA ILE A 37 15.72 3.19 6.03
C ILE A 37 14.43 3.91 5.60
N PRO A 38 13.83 4.77 6.44
CA PRO A 38 12.75 5.64 6.02
C PRO A 38 13.31 6.72 5.08
N ILE A 39 12.79 6.82 3.86
CA ILE A 39 13.34 7.73 2.83
C ILE A 39 12.43 8.88 2.47
N ASN A 40 11.12 8.73 2.66
CA ASN A 40 10.17 9.81 2.38
C ASN A 40 8.88 9.63 3.20
N PHE A 41 8.13 10.71 3.42
CA PHE A 41 6.86 10.64 4.10
C PHE A 41 5.91 11.78 3.71
N SER A 42 4.64 11.62 4.03
CA SER A 42 3.64 12.69 3.96
C SER A 42 2.71 12.61 5.17
N LEU A 43 2.37 13.76 5.74
CA LEU A 43 1.31 13.89 6.72
C LEU A 43 -0.01 14.12 5.98
N LEU A 44 -0.92 13.17 6.06
CA LEU A 44 -2.20 13.21 5.36
C LEU A 44 -3.26 13.84 6.25
N ALA A 45 -3.95 14.83 5.71
CA ALA A 45 -5.08 15.54 6.29
C ALA A 45 -6.40 15.17 5.58
N SER A 46 -7.52 15.59 6.12
CA SER A 46 -8.79 15.49 5.41
C SER A 46 -8.85 16.47 4.23
N SER A 47 -9.43 16.02 3.12
CA SER A 47 -9.80 16.90 2.02
C SER A 47 -11.16 17.60 2.23
N LYS A 48 -11.91 17.20 3.26
CA LYS A 48 -13.21 17.77 3.61
C LYS A 48 -12.99 18.90 4.62
N GLU A 49 -13.47 20.10 4.30
CA GLU A 49 -13.32 21.30 5.14
C GLU A 49 -13.92 21.11 6.52
N GLU A 50 -15.07 20.45 6.63
CA GLU A 50 -15.75 20.14 7.90
C GLU A 50 -14.89 19.35 8.90
N ASN A 51 -13.88 18.64 8.42
CA ASN A 51 -12.97 17.85 9.25
C ASN A 51 -11.67 18.58 9.57
N ILE A 52 -11.43 19.76 8.99
CA ILE A 52 -10.23 20.55 9.25
C ILE A 52 -10.45 21.36 10.53
N LEU A 53 -9.50 21.29 11.44
CA LEU A 53 -9.56 21.92 12.76
C LEU A 53 -8.65 23.15 12.87
N GLY A 54 -7.58 23.17 12.08
CA GLY A 54 -6.61 24.25 12.04
C GLY A 54 -6.90 25.23 10.90
N GLU A 55 -6.26 26.38 10.97
CA GLU A 55 -6.38 27.39 9.91
C GLU A 55 -5.87 26.86 8.56
N VAL A 56 -6.53 27.28 7.48
CA VAL A 56 -6.05 27.06 6.12
C VAL A 56 -5.52 28.40 5.60
N LYS A 57 -4.19 28.54 5.56
CA LYS A 57 -3.56 29.77 5.06
C LYS A 57 -3.45 29.77 3.53
N LYS A 58 -3.52 30.94 2.93
CA LYS A 58 -3.18 31.11 1.52
C LYS A 58 -1.70 30.80 1.31
N TYR A 59 -1.37 30.06 0.26
CA TYR A 59 0.00 29.66 -0.05
C TYR A 59 0.25 29.64 -1.57
N ASP A 60 1.51 29.84 -1.97
CA ASP A 60 1.92 29.60 -3.35
C ASP A 60 1.96 28.09 -3.63
N ARG A 61 1.08 27.63 -4.51
CA ARG A 61 0.94 26.21 -4.88
C ARG A 61 2.19 25.66 -5.60
N ARG A 62 3.05 26.51 -6.15
CA ARG A 62 4.29 26.14 -6.85
C ARG A 62 5.44 25.88 -5.90
N SER A 63 5.42 26.49 -4.72
CA SER A 63 6.43 26.30 -3.68
C SER A 63 6.46 24.85 -3.16
N LEU A 64 7.58 24.43 -2.59
CA LEU A 64 7.70 23.11 -1.94
C LEU A 64 6.66 22.94 -0.83
N ALA A 65 6.48 23.96 0.00
CA ALA A 65 5.48 23.99 1.05
C ALA A 65 4.06 23.86 0.49
N GLY A 66 3.75 24.55 -0.60
CA GLY A 66 2.46 24.46 -1.28
C GLY A 66 2.20 23.05 -1.86
N LYS A 67 3.20 22.47 -2.50
CA LYS A 67 3.11 21.07 -3.01
C LYS A 67 2.85 20.06 -1.88
N ARG A 68 3.52 20.22 -0.73
CA ARG A 68 3.27 19.36 0.45
C ARG A 68 1.86 19.51 1.00
N ARG A 69 1.28 20.72 1.03
CA ARG A 69 -0.11 20.94 1.45
C ARG A 69 -1.11 20.28 0.50
N ILE A 70 -0.89 20.38 -0.81
CA ILE A 70 -1.72 19.70 -1.82
C ILE A 70 -1.62 18.18 -1.65
N MET A 71 -0.41 17.67 -1.41
CA MET A 71 -0.18 16.25 -1.14
C MET A 71 -0.93 15.79 0.12
N ALA A 72 -0.89 16.57 1.20
CA ALA A 72 -1.55 16.25 2.47
C ALA A 72 -3.07 15.99 2.30
N GLN A 73 -3.72 16.72 1.40
CA GLN A 73 -5.17 16.58 1.13
C GLN A 73 -5.48 15.66 -0.06
N SER A 74 -4.48 15.01 -0.65
CA SER A 74 -4.65 14.08 -1.77
C SER A 74 -5.02 12.67 -1.29
N LYS A 75 -5.61 11.87 -2.19
CA LYS A 75 -5.90 10.45 -1.92
C LYS A 75 -4.59 9.70 -1.64
N GLY A 76 -4.56 8.86 -0.60
CA GLY A 76 -3.38 8.11 -0.19
C GLY A 76 -2.74 7.27 -1.31
N THR A 77 -3.55 6.68 -2.21
CA THR A 77 -3.02 5.94 -3.37
C THR A 77 -2.26 6.83 -4.35
N LYS A 78 -2.68 8.11 -4.52
CA LYS A 78 -1.96 9.09 -5.34
C LYS A 78 -0.68 9.55 -4.64
N VAL A 79 -0.76 9.76 -3.32
CA VAL A 79 0.41 10.14 -2.50
C VAL A 79 1.47 9.05 -2.52
N MET A 80 1.08 7.77 -2.43
CA MET A 80 2.01 6.64 -2.55
C MET A 80 2.84 6.72 -3.83
N ILE A 81 2.19 6.89 -4.98
CA ILE A 81 2.89 7.02 -6.27
C ILE A 81 3.80 8.24 -6.28
N GLN A 82 3.36 9.37 -5.74
CA GLN A 82 4.15 10.59 -5.68
C GLN A 82 5.40 10.44 -4.80
N LEU A 83 5.29 9.79 -3.64
CA LEU A 83 6.44 9.50 -2.77
C LEU A 83 7.46 8.59 -3.46
N ILE A 84 7.00 7.60 -4.22
CA ILE A 84 7.85 6.71 -5.02
C ILE A 84 8.55 7.51 -6.13
N ASP A 85 7.83 8.36 -6.87
CA ASP A 85 8.41 9.19 -7.93
C ASP A 85 9.49 10.14 -7.38
N GLU A 86 9.24 10.74 -6.21
CA GLU A 86 10.22 11.59 -5.53
C GLU A 86 11.47 10.81 -5.12
N ALA A 87 11.29 9.59 -4.59
CA ALA A 87 12.40 8.72 -4.22
C ALA A 87 13.23 8.28 -5.43
N MET A 88 12.58 7.89 -6.54
CA MET A 88 13.26 7.53 -7.78
C MET A 88 14.04 8.72 -8.36
N LYS A 89 13.47 9.93 -8.34
CA LYS A 89 14.16 11.17 -8.76
C LYS A 89 15.36 11.50 -7.88
N ALA A 90 15.30 11.17 -6.60
CA ALA A 90 16.42 11.34 -5.66
C ALA A 90 17.51 10.26 -5.82
N GLY A 91 17.35 9.32 -6.77
CA GLY A 91 18.36 8.28 -7.06
C GLY A 91 18.17 6.98 -6.29
N HIS A 92 17.14 6.85 -5.46
CA HIS A 92 16.85 5.58 -4.79
C HIS A 92 16.35 4.55 -5.81
N ARG A 93 17.01 3.40 -5.84
CA ARG A 93 16.66 2.29 -6.75
C ARG A 93 16.10 1.12 -5.96
N ALA A 94 15.03 0.53 -6.49
CA ALA A 94 14.43 -0.69 -5.97
C ALA A 94 13.91 -1.53 -7.13
N LYS A 95 13.84 -2.83 -6.96
CA LYS A 95 13.19 -3.74 -7.90
C LYS A 95 11.70 -3.90 -7.57
N TYR A 96 11.38 -3.94 -6.28
CA TYR A 96 10.04 -4.24 -5.78
C TYR A 96 9.46 -3.11 -4.96
N VAL A 97 8.14 -2.91 -5.06
CA VAL A 97 7.34 -2.09 -4.12
C VAL A 97 6.44 -3.03 -3.33
N LEU A 98 6.54 -2.94 -1.99
CA LEU A 98 5.78 -3.77 -1.06
C LEU A 98 4.72 -2.92 -0.35
N PHE A 99 3.46 -3.35 -0.35
CA PHE A 99 2.39 -2.67 0.39
C PHE A 99 1.27 -3.62 0.81
N ASP A 100 0.43 -3.16 1.71
CA ASP A 100 -0.72 -3.90 2.18
C ASP A 100 -1.92 -3.81 1.23
N SER A 101 -3.03 -4.43 1.62
CA SER A 101 -4.25 -4.46 0.82
C SER A 101 -4.92 -3.10 0.62
N TRP A 102 -4.56 -2.08 1.42
CA TRP A 102 -5.13 -0.74 1.29
C TRP A 102 -4.76 -0.08 -0.04
N PHE A 103 -3.52 -0.29 -0.49
CA PHE A 103 -3.00 0.28 -1.74
C PHE A 103 -3.11 -0.68 -2.93
N SER A 104 -3.48 -1.95 -2.69
CA SER A 104 -3.50 -3.01 -3.69
C SER A 104 -4.76 -2.95 -4.55
N ASN A 105 -4.78 -2.07 -5.52
CA ASN A 105 -5.78 -2.11 -6.57
C ASN A 105 -5.13 -2.17 -7.97
N PRO A 106 -5.84 -2.68 -8.98
CA PRO A 106 -5.30 -2.90 -10.32
C PRO A 106 -4.59 -1.70 -10.92
N ARG A 107 -5.13 -0.50 -10.72
CA ARG A 107 -4.56 0.74 -11.27
C ARG A 107 -3.15 1.00 -10.75
N GLN A 108 -2.94 0.88 -9.43
CA GLN A 108 -1.62 1.10 -8.82
C GLN A 108 -0.62 0.05 -9.28
N VAL A 109 -1.04 -1.21 -9.38
CA VAL A 109 -0.18 -2.32 -9.85
C VAL A 109 0.31 -2.05 -11.28
N VAL A 110 -0.60 -1.67 -12.18
CA VAL A 110 -0.24 -1.33 -13.58
C VAL A 110 0.64 -0.08 -13.64
N GLU A 111 0.32 0.96 -12.86
CA GLU A 111 1.08 2.21 -12.84
C GLU A 111 2.53 1.98 -12.37
N LEU A 112 2.74 1.16 -11.34
CA LEU A 112 4.08 0.81 -10.86
C LEU A 112 4.86 0.00 -11.89
N LYS A 113 4.22 -0.97 -12.54
CA LYS A 113 4.87 -1.76 -13.60
C LYS A 113 5.30 -0.88 -14.79
N ASN A 114 4.47 0.11 -15.17
CA ASN A 114 4.83 1.09 -16.21
C ASN A 114 6.01 1.98 -15.83
N LYS A 115 6.31 2.12 -14.53
CA LYS A 115 7.48 2.83 -14.00
C LYS A 115 8.72 1.93 -13.90
N GLY A 116 8.63 0.68 -14.33
CA GLY A 116 9.72 -0.31 -14.23
C GLY A 116 9.87 -0.94 -12.83
N LEU A 117 8.86 -0.83 -11.98
CA LEU A 117 8.85 -1.39 -10.63
C LEU A 117 7.90 -2.59 -10.56
N ASP A 118 8.37 -3.68 -10.02
CA ASP A 118 7.52 -4.83 -9.72
C ASP A 118 6.80 -4.65 -8.37
N THR A 119 5.58 -5.14 -8.32
CA THR A 119 4.74 -5.06 -7.11
C THR A 119 4.69 -6.43 -6.44
N ILE A 120 4.88 -6.46 -5.12
CA ILE A 120 4.49 -7.60 -4.28
C ILE A 120 3.60 -7.06 -3.16
N ALA A 121 2.31 -7.40 -3.19
CA ALA A 121 1.33 -6.78 -2.31
C ALA A 121 0.27 -7.77 -1.82
N MET A 122 -0.33 -7.47 -0.66
CA MET A 122 -1.51 -8.21 -0.22
C MET A 122 -2.71 -7.81 -1.06
N VAL A 123 -3.42 -8.77 -1.62
CA VAL A 123 -4.62 -8.56 -2.42
C VAL A 123 -5.76 -8.07 -1.53
N LYS A 124 -6.42 -7.01 -1.94
CA LYS A 124 -7.67 -6.58 -1.32
C LYS A 124 -8.81 -7.50 -1.75
N VAL A 125 -9.40 -8.21 -0.79
CA VAL A 125 -10.57 -9.04 -1.05
C VAL A 125 -11.80 -8.15 -1.22
N SER A 126 -12.30 -8.05 -2.46
CA SER A 126 -13.45 -7.20 -2.82
C SER A 126 -14.17 -7.79 -4.03
N SER A 127 -15.49 -7.70 -4.06
CA SER A 127 -16.31 -8.07 -5.23
C SER A 127 -16.13 -7.11 -6.42
N ARG A 128 -15.61 -5.89 -6.15
CA ARG A 128 -15.39 -4.85 -7.18
C ARG A 128 -14.04 -4.96 -7.89
N ILE A 129 -13.10 -5.77 -7.36
CA ILE A 129 -11.78 -5.96 -7.94
C ILE A 129 -11.77 -7.30 -8.67
N ASN A 130 -11.62 -7.26 -9.99
CA ASN A 130 -11.59 -8.43 -10.83
C ASN A 130 -10.25 -8.55 -11.54
N TYR A 131 -9.88 -9.79 -11.79
CA TYR A 131 -8.70 -10.21 -12.55
C TYR A 131 -9.17 -11.06 -13.73
N GLU A 132 -8.43 -11.06 -14.83
CA GLU A 132 -8.67 -12.06 -15.87
C GLU A 132 -7.96 -13.35 -15.49
N TYR A 133 -8.73 -14.40 -15.35
CA TYR A 133 -8.28 -15.76 -15.09
C TYR A 133 -8.98 -16.74 -16.03
N ASN A 134 -8.18 -17.49 -16.81
CA ASN A 134 -8.71 -18.42 -17.84
C ASN A 134 -9.71 -17.75 -18.81
N GLY A 135 -9.41 -16.52 -19.27
CA GLY A 135 -10.26 -15.76 -20.18
C GLY A 135 -11.54 -15.20 -19.57
N LYS A 136 -11.74 -15.33 -18.25
CA LYS A 136 -12.93 -14.83 -17.54
C LYS A 136 -12.53 -13.80 -16.48
N ARG A 137 -13.38 -12.78 -16.31
CA ARG A 137 -13.22 -11.79 -15.25
C ARG A 137 -13.79 -12.31 -13.94
N GLN A 138 -12.95 -12.48 -12.95
CA GLN A 138 -13.29 -13.05 -11.65
C GLN A 138 -12.62 -12.29 -10.52
N ASN A 139 -13.31 -12.12 -9.40
CA ASN A 139 -12.68 -11.64 -8.18
C ASN A 139 -11.88 -12.75 -7.49
N ILE A 140 -11.04 -12.37 -6.56
CA ILE A 140 -10.12 -13.32 -5.91
C ILE A 140 -10.84 -14.47 -5.17
N LYS A 141 -12.03 -14.23 -4.61
CA LYS A 141 -12.83 -15.30 -3.96
C LYS A 141 -13.34 -16.32 -4.97
N GLN A 142 -13.79 -15.86 -6.13
CA GLN A 142 -14.25 -16.74 -7.21
C GLN A 142 -13.09 -17.60 -7.74
N ILE A 143 -11.94 -16.97 -8.01
CA ILE A 143 -10.72 -17.69 -8.44
C ILE A 143 -10.32 -18.72 -7.37
N TYR A 144 -10.25 -18.30 -6.11
CA TYR A 144 -9.90 -19.21 -5.02
C TYR A 144 -10.85 -20.40 -4.95
N ASN A 145 -12.16 -20.18 -5.02
CA ASN A 145 -13.17 -21.24 -4.92
C ASN A 145 -13.17 -22.21 -6.11
N SER A 146 -12.84 -21.73 -7.31
CA SER A 146 -12.83 -22.57 -8.53
C SER A 146 -11.60 -23.49 -8.62
N CYS A 147 -10.54 -23.23 -7.87
CA CYS A 147 -9.29 -23.98 -7.97
C CYS A 147 -9.15 -25.03 -6.87
N LYS A 148 -8.45 -26.14 -7.17
CA LYS A 148 -8.04 -27.15 -6.19
C LYS A 148 -6.90 -26.59 -5.33
N LYS A 149 -7.01 -26.69 -4.00
CA LYS A 149 -6.01 -26.21 -3.05
C LYS A 149 -4.97 -27.28 -2.73
N ARG A 150 -3.73 -26.85 -2.52
CA ARG A 150 -2.69 -27.71 -1.97
C ARG A 150 -3.03 -28.11 -0.54
N ARG A 151 -2.78 -29.37 -0.21
CA ARG A 151 -3.01 -29.94 1.12
C ARG A 151 -1.68 -30.13 1.87
N GLY A 152 -1.77 -30.47 3.14
CA GLY A 152 -0.62 -30.79 3.97
C GLY A 152 0.18 -29.57 4.43
N ARG A 153 1.51 -29.74 4.54
CA ARG A 153 2.45 -28.73 5.08
C ARG A 153 2.92 -27.70 4.02
N SER A 154 2.24 -27.59 2.87
CA SER A 154 2.61 -26.62 1.85
C SER A 154 2.61 -25.18 2.41
N ARG A 155 3.60 -24.38 2.05
CA ARG A 155 3.72 -22.97 2.43
C ARG A 155 2.61 -22.10 1.85
N TYR A 156 2.04 -22.52 0.72
CA TYR A 156 0.92 -21.83 0.08
C TYR A 156 -0.21 -22.81 -0.29
N LEU A 157 -1.41 -22.29 -0.43
CA LEU A 157 -2.63 -23.06 -0.73
C LEU A 157 -2.92 -23.14 -2.23
N LEU A 158 -2.62 -22.04 -2.96
CA LEU A 158 -2.91 -21.87 -4.36
C LEU A 158 -1.93 -20.89 -4.98
N SER A 159 -1.52 -21.14 -6.22
CA SER A 159 -0.79 -20.20 -7.07
C SER A 159 -1.45 -20.18 -8.45
N VAL A 160 -1.77 -19.01 -8.96
CA VAL A 160 -2.41 -18.80 -10.28
C VAL A 160 -1.83 -17.58 -10.97
N SER A 161 -1.74 -17.67 -12.30
CA SER A 161 -1.41 -16.53 -13.15
C SER A 161 -2.68 -15.82 -13.58
N VAL A 162 -2.69 -14.49 -13.51
CA VAL A 162 -3.82 -13.64 -13.87
C VAL A 162 -3.34 -12.43 -14.65
N LYS A 163 -4.24 -11.77 -15.39
CA LYS A 163 -4.00 -10.42 -15.91
C LYS A 163 -4.72 -9.39 -15.06
N VAL A 164 -4.02 -8.27 -14.82
CA VAL A 164 -4.45 -7.16 -13.96
C VAL A 164 -4.60 -5.91 -14.82
N GLY A 165 -5.66 -5.14 -14.61
CA GLY A 165 -5.77 -3.80 -15.18
C GLY A 165 -6.56 -3.67 -16.47
N GLN A 166 -7.25 -4.68 -16.94
CA GLN A 166 -8.09 -4.63 -18.14
C GLN A 166 -9.23 -3.59 -18.10
N ASP A 167 -9.56 -3.11 -16.89
CA ASP A 167 -10.59 -2.06 -16.70
C ASP A 167 -10.07 -0.65 -16.92
N GLN A 168 -8.81 -0.49 -17.29
CA GLN A 168 -8.22 0.83 -17.52
C GLN A 168 -8.61 1.36 -18.89
N LYS A 169 -8.87 2.67 -18.96
CA LYS A 169 -9.25 3.35 -20.21
C LYS A 169 -8.23 3.19 -21.33
N ASP A 170 -6.97 2.94 -20.99
CA ASP A 170 -5.86 2.74 -21.93
C ASP A 170 -5.65 1.29 -22.34
N GLY A 171 -6.49 0.35 -21.87
CA GLY A 171 -6.44 -1.07 -22.19
C GLY A 171 -5.18 -1.81 -21.71
N ARG A 172 -4.31 -1.15 -20.93
CA ARG A 172 -3.07 -1.77 -20.46
C ARG A 172 -3.35 -2.79 -19.37
N SER A 173 -2.82 -3.97 -19.56
CA SER A 173 -2.86 -5.05 -18.56
C SER A 173 -1.45 -5.55 -18.28
N VAL A 174 -1.28 -6.14 -17.09
CA VAL A 174 -0.01 -6.69 -16.61
C VAL A 174 -0.25 -8.11 -16.15
N ASP A 175 0.64 -9.02 -16.55
CA ASP A 175 0.65 -10.37 -16.02
C ASP A 175 1.11 -10.36 -14.56
N ALA A 176 0.42 -11.12 -13.74
CA ALA A 176 0.74 -11.23 -12.32
C ALA A 176 0.45 -12.64 -11.81
N ARG A 177 1.21 -13.06 -10.80
CA ARG A 177 0.97 -14.28 -10.04
C ARG A 177 0.25 -13.93 -8.74
N ILE A 178 -0.82 -14.66 -8.43
CA ILE A 178 -1.50 -14.57 -7.14
C ILE A 178 -1.18 -15.84 -6.36
N VAL A 179 -0.62 -15.67 -5.16
CA VAL A 179 -0.26 -16.74 -4.24
C VAL A 179 -1.13 -16.64 -3.00
N CYS A 180 -1.98 -17.63 -2.77
CA CYS A 180 -2.82 -17.69 -1.58
C CYS A 180 -2.11 -18.47 -0.46
N VAL A 181 -2.02 -17.87 0.72
CA VAL A 181 -1.37 -18.44 1.91
C VAL A 181 -2.36 -18.59 3.06
N ARG A 182 -2.07 -19.49 4.02
CA ARG A 182 -2.87 -19.60 5.23
C ARG A 182 -2.72 -18.35 6.08
N ASN A 183 -3.83 -17.83 6.59
CA ASN A 183 -3.81 -16.77 7.58
C ASN A 183 -3.34 -17.35 8.93
N ARG A 184 -2.20 -16.88 9.43
CA ARG A 184 -1.63 -17.36 10.71
C ARG A 184 -2.48 -16.94 11.92
N ALA A 185 -3.12 -15.78 11.84
CA ALA A 185 -3.99 -15.26 12.89
C ALA A 185 -5.35 -15.96 12.93
N ASN A 186 -5.85 -16.42 11.78
CA ASN A 186 -7.10 -17.15 11.67
C ASN A 186 -6.95 -18.32 10.69
N ARG A 187 -6.75 -19.53 11.21
CA ARG A 187 -6.50 -20.74 10.40
C ARG A 187 -7.65 -21.14 9.48
N LYS A 188 -8.84 -20.62 9.68
CA LYS A 188 -10.01 -20.84 8.81
C LYS A 188 -10.02 -19.90 7.59
N ASP A 189 -9.13 -18.91 7.59
CA ASP A 189 -9.04 -17.88 6.58
C ASP A 189 -7.72 -17.96 5.79
N TRP A 190 -7.66 -17.23 4.69
CA TRP A 190 -6.51 -17.16 3.81
C TRP A 190 -6.23 -15.72 3.39
N LEU A 191 -4.99 -15.46 3.04
CA LEU A 191 -4.52 -14.20 2.48
C LEU A 191 -4.01 -14.47 1.06
N ALA A 192 -4.11 -13.50 0.19
CA ALA A 192 -3.55 -13.58 -1.14
C ALA A 192 -2.48 -12.50 -1.34
N LEU A 193 -1.37 -12.89 -1.94
CA LEU A 193 -0.31 -11.99 -2.39
C LEU A 193 -0.33 -11.91 -3.91
N ILE A 194 -0.18 -10.73 -4.47
CA ILE A 194 -0.01 -10.51 -5.89
C ILE A 194 1.44 -10.12 -6.18
N CYS A 195 2.02 -10.68 -7.23
CA CYS A 195 3.37 -10.36 -7.70
C CYS A 195 3.37 -10.17 -9.21
N THR A 196 3.97 -9.07 -9.69
CA THR A 196 4.11 -8.79 -11.13
C THR A 196 5.45 -9.27 -11.71
N ASP A 197 6.39 -9.72 -10.87
CA ASP A 197 7.58 -10.44 -11.33
C ASP A 197 7.26 -11.93 -11.47
N MET A 198 7.01 -12.36 -12.68
CA MET A 198 6.64 -13.74 -13.00
C MET A 198 7.80 -14.74 -12.86
N SER A 199 9.04 -14.26 -12.70
CA SER A 199 10.23 -15.10 -12.55
C SER A 199 10.39 -15.65 -11.12
N LEU A 200 9.75 -15.00 -10.11
CA LEU A 200 9.86 -15.42 -8.72
C LEU A 200 9.06 -16.70 -8.45
N SER A 201 9.62 -17.56 -7.62
CA SER A 201 8.89 -18.68 -6.99
C SER A 201 7.89 -18.18 -5.94
N GLU A 202 6.90 -18.98 -5.61
CA GLU A 202 5.90 -18.67 -4.59
C GLU A 202 6.53 -18.43 -3.20
N GLU A 203 7.57 -19.21 -2.87
CA GLU A 203 8.33 -19.08 -1.63
C GLU A 203 9.09 -17.75 -1.56
N GLU A 204 9.68 -17.32 -2.66
CA GLU A 204 10.37 -16.02 -2.76
C GLU A 204 9.39 -14.87 -2.63
N ILE A 205 8.22 -14.94 -3.28
CA ILE A 205 7.16 -13.94 -3.14
C ILE A 205 6.77 -13.78 -1.66
N ILE A 206 6.54 -14.89 -0.98
CA ILE A 206 6.16 -14.89 0.45
C ILE A 206 7.30 -14.31 1.30
N ARG A 207 8.54 -14.70 1.04
CA ARG A 207 9.73 -14.22 1.77
C ARG A 207 9.96 -12.73 1.58
N ILE A 208 9.91 -12.24 0.34
CA ILE A 208 10.13 -10.83 0.03
C ILE A 208 8.99 -9.99 0.63
N TYR A 209 7.73 -10.43 0.50
CA TYR A 209 6.60 -9.73 1.11
C TYR A 209 6.75 -9.60 2.64
N GLY A 210 7.38 -10.56 3.29
CA GLY A 210 7.67 -10.52 4.73
C GLY A 210 8.49 -9.29 5.15
N LYS A 211 9.33 -8.75 4.26
CA LYS A 211 10.11 -7.54 4.51
C LYS A 211 9.26 -6.27 4.66
N ARG A 212 8.01 -6.28 4.20
CA ARG A 212 7.06 -5.21 4.48
C ARG A 212 6.87 -4.95 5.99
N TRP A 213 7.11 -5.96 6.82
CA TRP A 213 7.01 -5.83 8.28
C TRP A 213 8.00 -4.81 8.88
N ASP A 214 9.11 -4.54 8.21
CA ASP A 214 10.14 -3.63 8.69
C ASP A 214 9.59 -2.20 8.91
N ILE A 215 8.62 -1.76 8.11
CA ILE A 215 7.97 -0.45 8.31
C ILE A 215 7.09 -0.42 9.58
N GLU A 216 6.49 -1.55 9.96
CA GLU A 216 5.71 -1.66 11.20
C GLU A 216 6.63 -1.61 12.42
N VAL A 217 7.79 -2.27 12.34
CA VAL A 217 8.85 -2.19 13.36
C VAL A 217 9.35 -0.76 13.49
N PHE A 218 9.62 -0.07 12.38
CA PHE A 218 9.98 1.34 12.37
C PHE A 218 8.95 2.21 13.10
N PHE A 219 7.66 2.10 12.77
CA PHE A 219 6.62 2.87 13.48
C PHE A 219 6.52 2.51 14.95
N LYS A 220 6.69 1.24 15.31
CA LYS A 220 6.72 0.81 16.72
C LYS A 220 7.88 1.46 17.45
N THR A 221 9.07 1.45 16.88
CA THR A 221 10.26 2.11 17.43
C THR A 221 10.06 3.62 17.61
N CYS A 222 9.54 4.30 16.58
CA CYS A 222 9.25 5.72 16.67
C CYS A 222 8.24 6.06 17.79
N LYS A 223 7.22 5.24 17.96
CA LYS A 223 6.24 5.42 19.04
C LYS A 223 6.85 5.17 20.43
N SER A 224 7.70 4.14 20.56
CA SER A 224 8.25 3.75 21.86
C SER A 224 9.40 4.65 22.33
N PHE A 225 10.22 5.14 21.42
CA PHE A 225 11.45 5.87 21.77
C PHE A 225 11.46 7.34 21.36
N LEU A 226 10.64 7.73 20.39
CA LEU A 226 10.57 9.12 19.88
C LEU A 226 9.23 9.78 20.14
N ASN A 227 8.36 9.17 20.96
CA ASN A 227 7.03 9.68 21.32
C ASN A 227 6.13 10.01 20.10
N LEU A 228 6.34 9.38 18.96
CA LEU A 228 5.55 9.65 17.76
C LEU A 228 4.05 9.43 18.02
N GLY A 229 3.28 10.51 17.96
CA GLY A 229 1.83 10.51 18.15
C GLY A 229 1.36 10.59 19.61
N SER A 230 2.25 10.85 20.58
CA SER A 230 1.92 11.04 21.99
C SER A 230 2.14 12.48 22.48
N GLU A 231 2.86 13.29 21.73
CA GLU A 231 3.11 14.71 22.07
C GLU A 231 2.07 15.61 21.41
N TYR A 232 0.95 15.88 22.14
CA TYR A 232 0.08 17.05 21.85
C TYR A 232 -0.87 17.32 23.02
#